data_09146e5f116fd478661cfd82be61b866
#
_entry.id   09146e5f116fd478661cfd82be61b866
#
_cell.length_a   1.000
_cell.length_b   1.000
_cell.length_c   1.000
_cell.angle_alpha   90.00
_cell.angle_beta   90.00
_cell.angle_gamma   90.00
#
_symmetry.space_group_name_H-M   'P 1'
#
loop_
_entity.id
_entity.type
_entity.pdbx_description
1 polymer ?
#
loop_
_entity_poly.entity_id
_entity_poly.type
_entity_poly.pdbx_seq_one_letter_code
_entity_poly.pdbx_strand_id
1 'polypeptide(L)'
;MRSARLAGLVVVLALAALPATNPVAAVAEAGLEGIPHYDHVVVLIEENEDFDSTFGPGSPAVFLNSVLRPMGTMDDQYYATGHVSLDNYIAMTSGQPDNPATGTDCMGLNLFTCAQGQLAMANGRNLGDQLDGVNVTWRQYSDGTTKPCVHADYSPAAGADTYQGDGGTPTSATGAGPDYADRHVPWLYYPNIVGDNPRCVAHLLPFTSLAADLAFDTLPGFSFITPDTCNDGHDAPCSGGGPGGLTGADAWLQGPADIQGLLSYLQAHKGLLIITLDEASISDISGCCHGGPGGTAGFGGRVGLLAIGPGVAPGGTIHTEYDHASLLRTIEDVFGVDEHLNNAGASDPMVDLFTAGTTSPDSPGPGTPGAGDPTPGANRSGGLPNTTASQTPASPPPAALLALVPLAAALGLRSWRRGRRP
;
A
#
# COMPACT_ATOMS: atom_id res chain seq x y z
N MET A 1 -41.40 60.59 -65.86
CA MET A 1 -40.34 59.61 -66.03
C MET A 1 -39.18 60.05 -65.17
N ARG A 2 -39.03 59.47 -63.90
CA ARG A 2 -37.90 59.75 -63.04
C ARG A 2 -37.16 58.43 -62.83
N SER A 3 -35.93 58.39 -63.32
CA SER A 3 -35.04 57.22 -63.16
C SER A 3 -34.43 57.18 -61.79
N ALA A 4 -34.71 56.10 -61.05
CA ALA A 4 -34.05 55.80 -59.77
C ALA A 4 -32.71 55.08 -60.08
N ARG A 5 -31.59 55.62 -59.59
CA ARG A 5 -30.27 54.95 -59.60
C ARG A 5 -30.12 54.16 -58.36
N LEU A 6 -29.99 52.86 -58.44
CA LEU A 6 -29.58 51.98 -57.37
C LEU A 6 -28.05 52.12 -57.16
N ALA A 7 -27.64 52.55 -55.99
CA ALA A 7 -26.24 52.50 -55.53
C ALA A 7 -26.02 51.15 -54.81
N GLY A 8 -25.21 50.29 -55.41
CA GLY A 8 -24.79 49.00 -54.79
C GLY A 8 -23.72 49.26 -53.74
N LEU A 9 -24.00 48.82 -52.50
CA LEU A 9 -23.06 48.83 -51.36
C LEU A 9 -22.25 47.56 -51.46
N VAL A 10 -20.95 47.64 -51.76
CA VAL A 10 -20.01 46.50 -51.66
C VAL A 10 -19.49 46.46 -50.22
N VAL A 11 -19.91 45.47 -49.48
CA VAL A 11 -19.35 45.17 -48.14
C VAL A 11 -18.14 44.24 -48.31
N VAL A 12 -16.94 44.77 -48.08
CA VAL A 12 -15.70 43.99 -48.02
C VAL A 12 -15.58 43.43 -46.62
N LEU A 13 -15.84 42.12 -46.45
CA LEU A 13 -15.51 41.39 -45.21
C LEU A 13 -13.99 41.17 -45.16
N ALA A 14 -13.30 41.90 -44.29
CA ALA A 14 -11.94 41.58 -43.88
C ALA A 14 -11.96 40.39 -42.89
N LEU A 15 -11.56 39.19 -43.33
CA LEU A 15 -11.24 38.09 -42.43
C LEU A 15 -9.95 38.45 -41.69
N ALA A 16 -10.06 38.80 -40.42
CA ALA A 16 -8.92 38.86 -39.51
C ALA A 16 -8.50 37.42 -39.15
N ALA A 17 -7.34 36.99 -39.66
CA ALA A 17 -6.72 35.73 -39.21
C ALA A 17 -6.28 35.91 -37.75
N LEU A 18 -6.95 35.20 -36.83
CA LEU A 18 -6.48 35.05 -35.46
C LEU A 18 -5.20 34.23 -35.45
N PRO A 19 -4.15 34.64 -34.73
CA PRO A 19 -2.97 33.81 -34.56
C PRO A 19 -3.37 32.50 -33.88
N ALA A 20 -3.01 31.36 -34.46
CA ALA A 20 -3.12 30.07 -33.84
C ALA A 20 -2.17 30.09 -32.62
N THR A 21 -2.74 30.21 -31.44
CA THR A 21 -2.00 29.92 -30.19
C THR A 21 -1.79 28.42 -30.15
N ASN A 22 -0.56 27.97 -30.42
CA ASN A 22 -0.17 26.60 -30.06
C ASN A 22 -0.50 26.40 -28.58
N PRO A 23 -1.23 25.33 -28.19
CA PRO A 23 -1.35 25.02 -26.80
C PRO A 23 0.07 24.77 -26.29
N VAL A 24 0.56 25.63 -25.40
CA VAL A 24 1.70 25.30 -24.57
C VAL A 24 1.23 24.06 -23.80
N ALA A 25 1.81 22.90 -24.10
CA ALA A 25 1.62 21.73 -23.28
C ALA A 25 1.93 22.16 -21.84
N ALA A 26 0.93 22.12 -20.96
CA ALA A 26 1.17 22.31 -19.54
C ALA A 26 2.21 21.27 -19.17
N VAL A 27 3.39 21.73 -18.79
CA VAL A 27 4.40 20.88 -18.17
C VAL A 27 3.69 20.41 -16.92
N ALA A 28 3.32 19.13 -16.84
CA ALA A 28 2.79 18.55 -15.63
C ALA A 28 3.81 18.87 -14.53
N GLU A 29 3.36 19.45 -13.44
CA GLU A 29 4.22 19.63 -12.27
C GLU A 29 4.77 18.24 -11.95
N ALA A 30 6.09 18.07 -12.01
CA ALA A 30 6.72 16.80 -11.75
C ALA A 30 6.71 16.60 -10.23
N GLY A 31 6.36 15.40 -9.78
CA GLY A 31 6.69 14.96 -8.43
C GLY A 31 8.21 14.87 -8.24
N LEU A 32 8.65 14.37 -7.11
CA LEU A 32 10.07 14.20 -6.83
C LEU A 32 10.63 12.99 -7.60
N GLU A 33 11.92 12.96 -7.80
CA GLU A 33 12.72 11.81 -8.28
C GLU A 33 12.24 11.16 -9.59
N GLY A 34 11.49 11.89 -10.42
CA GLY A 34 10.98 11.38 -11.71
C GLY A 34 9.60 10.72 -11.61
N ILE A 35 9.02 10.67 -10.42
CA ILE A 35 7.63 10.24 -10.21
C ILE A 35 6.68 11.34 -10.74
N PRO A 36 5.65 11.01 -11.53
CA PRO A 36 4.66 11.99 -11.96
C PRO A 36 3.84 12.50 -10.77
N HIS A 37 3.50 13.79 -10.78
CA HIS A 37 2.51 14.31 -9.84
C HIS A 37 1.10 13.89 -10.26
N TYR A 38 0.26 13.48 -9.31
CA TYR A 38 -1.16 13.20 -9.49
C TYR A 38 -2.00 14.08 -8.57
N ASP A 39 -3.19 14.46 -9.05
CA ASP A 39 -4.13 15.24 -8.23
C ASP A 39 -4.84 14.34 -7.20
N HIS A 40 -4.97 13.04 -7.55
CA HIS A 40 -5.53 12.01 -6.68
C HIS A 40 -4.70 10.73 -6.77
N VAL A 41 -4.36 10.15 -5.63
CA VAL A 41 -3.81 8.78 -5.50
C VAL A 41 -4.75 7.97 -4.65
N VAL A 42 -5.19 6.84 -5.18
CA VAL A 42 -6.02 5.87 -4.46
C VAL A 42 -5.23 4.58 -4.32
N VAL A 43 -5.03 4.14 -3.08
CA VAL A 43 -4.42 2.84 -2.76
C VAL A 43 -5.51 1.94 -2.20
N LEU A 44 -5.72 0.79 -2.83
CA LEU A 44 -6.67 -0.25 -2.42
C LEU A 44 -5.87 -1.47 -2.02
N ILE A 45 -6.13 -1.99 -0.82
CA ILE A 45 -5.40 -3.12 -0.25
C ILE A 45 -6.34 -4.30 -0.12
N GLU A 46 -5.98 -5.41 -0.76
CA GLU A 46 -6.54 -6.75 -0.59
C GLU A 46 -5.69 -7.52 0.43
N GLU A 47 -6.08 -8.74 0.81
CA GLU A 47 -5.51 -9.47 1.96
C GLU A 47 -5.09 -10.91 1.65
N ASN A 48 -3.92 -11.28 2.25
CA ASN A 48 -3.49 -12.65 2.52
C ASN A 48 -3.42 -13.61 1.33
N GLU A 49 -3.17 -13.12 0.11
CA GLU A 49 -3.13 -13.97 -1.07
C GLU A 49 -1.80 -13.86 -1.82
N ASP A 50 -1.23 -15.01 -2.15
CA ASP A 50 0.01 -15.08 -2.94
C ASP A 50 -0.17 -14.47 -4.33
N PHE A 51 0.91 -13.90 -4.87
CA PHE A 51 0.91 -13.40 -6.25
C PHE A 51 0.38 -14.42 -7.27
N ASP A 52 0.82 -15.68 -7.16
CA ASP A 52 0.42 -16.70 -8.11
C ASP A 52 -1.06 -17.11 -7.97
N SER A 53 -1.63 -17.03 -6.77
CA SER A 53 -3.06 -17.21 -6.51
C SER A 53 -3.89 -16.07 -7.10
N THR A 54 -3.43 -14.83 -6.91
CA THR A 54 -4.15 -13.61 -7.28
C THR A 54 -4.01 -13.30 -8.77
N PHE A 55 -2.79 -13.35 -9.31
CA PHE A 55 -2.48 -12.92 -10.68
C PHE A 55 -2.06 -14.04 -11.61
N GLY A 56 -1.91 -15.26 -11.10
CA GLY A 56 -1.48 -16.43 -11.87
C GLY A 56 -2.58 -17.04 -12.75
N PRO A 57 -2.20 -17.99 -13.61
CA PRO A 57 -3.16 -18.69 -14.47
C PRO A 57 -4.18 -19.48 -13.64
N GLY A 58 -5.48 -19.21 -13.89
CA GLY A 58 -6.58 -19.89 -13.19
C GLY A 58 -7.01 -19.24 -11.89
N SER A 59 -6.52 -18.05 -11.60
CA SER A 59 -7.00 -17.22 -10.50
C SER A 59 -8.52 -17.03 -10.57
N PRO A 60 -9.23 -17.13 -9.43
CA PRO A 60 -10.65 -16.81 -9.37
C PRO A 60 -10.93 -15.29 -9.46
N ALA A 61 -9.93 -14.42 -9.32
CA ALA A 61 -10.02 -12.97 -9.49
C ALA A 61 -10.12 -12.60 -10.99
N VAL A 62 -11.24 -12.94 -11.62
CA VAL A 62 -11.43 -12.83 -13.07
C VAL A 62 -11.52 -11.37 -13.53
N PHE A 63 -12.25 -10.53 -12.81
CA PHE A 63 -12.39 -9.11 -13.14
C PHE A 63 -11.06 -8.37 -12.98
N LEU A 64 -10.35 -8.61 -11.89
CA LEU A 64 -9.02 -8.05 -11.64
C LEU A 64 -8.05 -8.38 -12.79
N ASN A 65 -7.99 -9.66 -13.19
CA ASN A 65 -7.02 -10.12 -14.19
C ASN A 65 -7.44 -9.83 -15.64
N SER A 66 -8.74 -9.89 -15.97
CA SER A 66 -9.20 -9.76 -17.36
C SER A 66 -9.61 -8.32 -17.73
N VAL A 67 -9.94 -7.49 -16.74
CA VAL A 67 -10.41 -6.12 -16.97
C VAL A 67 -9.42 -5.10 -16.43
N LEU A 68 -9.03 -5.19 -15.14
CA LEU A 68 -8.20 -4.15 -14.53
C LEU A 68 -6.73 -4.28 -14.94
N ARG A 69 -6.13 -5.46 -14.83
CA ARG A 69 -4.71 -5.68 -15.16
C ARG A 69 -4.31 -5.20 -16.57
N PRO A 70 -5.11 -5.40 -17.64
CA PRO A 70 -4.78 -4.86 -18.96
C PRO A 70 -4.81 -3.33 -19.06
N MET A 71 -5.38 -2.63 -18.08
CA MET A 71 -5.47 -1.16 -18.08
C MET A 71 -4.23 -0.48 -17.52
N GLY A 72 -3.35 -1.21 -16.82
CA GLY A 72 -2.21 -0.65 -16.10
C GLY A 72 -0.92 -1.43 -16.26
N THR A 73 0.05 -1.12 -15.42
CA THR A 73 1.33 -1.83 -15.29
C THR A 73 1.31 -2.66 -14.00
N MET A 74 1.67 -3.93 -14.14
CA MET A 74 1.85 -4.87 -13.05
C MET A 74 3.31 -4.88 -12.61
N ASP A 75 3.57 -4.73 -11.32
CA ASP A 75 4.82 -5.16 -10.72
C ASP A 75 4.66 -6.59 -10.20
N ASP A 76 5.40 -7.53 -10.79
CA ASP A 76 5.34 -8.94 -10.41
C ASP A 76 6.42 -9.34 -9.40
N GLN A 77 7.21 -8.38 -8.91
CA GLN A 77 8.22 -8.55 -7.87
C GLN A 77 7.99 -7.59 -6.70
N TYR A 78 6.74 -7.35 -6.36
CA TYR A 78 6.36 -6.55 -5.21
C TYR A 78 6.10 -7.44 -3.99
N TYR A 79 6.68 -7.05 -2.83
CA TYR A 79 6.74 -7.87 -1.63
C TYR A 79 6.16 -7.16 -0.41
N ALA A 80 5.55 -7.94 0.46
CA ALA A 80 5.04 -7.48 1.74
C ALA A 80 6.16 -7.42 2.82
N THR A 81 5.87 -6.73 3.92
CA THR A 81 6.81 -6.49 5.02
C THR A 81 6.88 -7.66 5.99
N GLY A 82 5.74 -8.23 6.38
CA GLY A 82 5.65 -9.31 7.35
C GLY A 82 4.41 -10.16 7.17
N HIS A 83 4.19 -11.14 8.07
CA HIS A 83 3.04 -12.04 8.05
C HIS A 83 2.08 -11.77 9.22
N VAL A 84 1.70 -10.53 9.38
CA VAL A 84 0.61 -10.09 10.26
C VAL A 84 0.09 -8.78 9.68
N SER A 85 -1.22 -8.66 9.47
CA SER A 85 -1.79 -7.54 8.71
C SER A 85 -1.31 -6.17 9.18
N LEU A 86 -1.39 -5.87 10.48
CA LEU A 86 -1.10 -4.53 10.99
C LEU A 86 0.32 -4.04 10.68
N ASP A 87 1.35 -4.89 10.68
CA ASP A 87 2.71 -4.47 10.40
C ASP A 87 2.88 -3.97 8.96
N ASN A 88 2.16 -4.59 8.01
CA ASN A 88 2.13 -4.20 6.61
C ASN A 88 1.43 -2.86 6.41
N TYR A 89 0.26 -2.67 7.04
CA TYR A 89 -0.46 -1.39 6.99
C TYR A 89 0.33 -0.25 7.62
N ILE A 90 1.03 -0.52 8.72
CA ILE A 90 1.93 0.45 9.37
C ILE A 90 3.15 0.76 8.48
N ALA A 91 3.72 -0.23 7.81
CA ALA A 91 4.81 -0.01 6.86
C ALA A 91 4.38 0.92 5.71
N MET A 92 3.20 0.70 5.13
CA MET A 92 2.66 1.55 4.06
C MET A 92 2.31 2.98 4.49
N THR A 93 2.14 3.24 5.77
CA THR A 93 1.68 4.54 6.26
C THR A 93 2.70 5.29 7.13
N SER A 94 3.80 4.64 7.51
CA SER A 94 4.87 5.26 8.28
C SER A 94 6.28 4.75 7.97
N GLY A 95 6.42 3.75 7.09
CA GLY A 95 7.72 3.15 6.75
C GLY A 95 8.37 2.39 7.89
N GLN A 96 7.65 2.08 8.96
CA GLN A 96 8.20 1.32 10.08
C GLN A 96 8.34 -0.15 9.70
N PRO A 97 9.44 -0.81 10.07
CA PRO A 97 9.53 -2.26 9.99
C PRO A 97 8.58 -2.91 11.00
N ASP A 98 8.33 -4.20 10.82
CA ASP A 98 7.69 -5.03 11.83
C ASP A 98 8.37 -4.86 13.21
N ASN A 99 7.55 -4.89 14.23
CA ASN A 99 8.01 -4.87 15.62
C ASN A 99 7.12 -5.80 16.48
N PRO A 100 7.55 -6.16 17.71
CA PRO A 100 6.80 -7.12 18.54
C PRO A 100 5.35 -6.74 18.86
N ALA A 101 4.96 -5.49 18.68
CA ALA A 101 3.58 -5.06 18.88
C ALA A 101 2.76 -5.21 17.61
N THR A 102 3.25 -4.68 16.48
CA THR A 102 2.55 -4.76 15.20
C THR A 102 2.53 -6.17 14.64
N GLY A 103 3.62 -6.94 14.82
CA GLY A 103 3.70 -8.37 14.46
C GLY A 103 2.82 -9.31 15.31
N THR A 104 1.87 -8.78 16.04
CA THR A 104 0.80 -9.51 16.75
C THR A 104 -0.55 -8.80 16.62
N ASP A 105 -0.74 -7.93 15.63
CA ASP A 105 -1.90 -7.04 15.47
C ASP A 105 -2.24 -6.25 16.73
N CYS A 106 -1.24 -5.96 17.55
CA CYS A 106 -1.42 -5.37 18.87
C CYS A 106 -2.33 -6.17 19.82
N MET A 107 -2.58 -7.45 19.54
CA MET A 107 -3.46 -8.30 20.35
C MET A 107 -2.98 -8.38 21.78
N GLY A 108 -3.91 -8.15 22.73
CA GLY A 108 -3.63 -8.21 24.17
C GLY A 108 -2.71 -7.10 24.68
N LEU A 109 -2.25 -6.21 23.82
CA LEU A 109 -1.48 -5.02 24.19
C LEU A 109 -2.44 -3.85 24.41
N ASN A 110 -2.11 -2.99 25.38
CA ASN A 110 -2.89 -1.76 25.49
C ASN A 110 -2.58 -0.84 24.29
N LEU A 111 -3.61 -0.15 23.82
CA LEU A 111 -3.51 0.77 22.67
C LEU A 111 -2.35 1.76 22.81
N PHE A 112 -2.10 2.26 24.05
CA PHE A 112 -1.01 3.18 24.32
C PHE A 112 0.36 2.54 24.08
N THR A 113 0.56 1.26 24.44
CA THR A 113 1.83 0.55 24.20
C THR A 113 2.04 0.32 22.71
N CYS A 114 1.01 -0.09 22.00
CA CYS A 114 1.07 -0.27 20.55
C CYS A 114 1.36 1.05 19.84
N ALA A 115 0.58 2.07 20.15
CA ALA A 115 0.73 3.40 19.59
C ALA A 115 2.08 4.04 19.94
N GLN A 116 2.60 3.84 21.13
CA GLN A 116 3.93 4.35 21.53
C GLN A 116 5.08 3.69 20.76
N GLY A 117 4.98 2.40 20.48
CA GLY A 117 5.94 1.73 19.61
C GLY A 117 6.02 2.44 18.25
N GLN A 118 4.88 2.78 17.68
CA GLN A 118 4.79 3.52 16.43
C GLN A 118 5.42 4.92 16.53
N LEU A 119 5.08 5.68 17.58
CA LEU A 119 5.62 7.02 17.81
C LEU A 119 7.14 7.04 17.95
N ALA A 120 7.70 6.08 18.68
CA ALA A 120 9.14 6.03 18.93
C ALA A 120 9.93 5.84 17.63
N MET A 121 9.40 5.08 16.68
CA MET A 121 10.07 4.78 15.42
C MET A 121 9.84 5.86 14.36
N ALA A 122 8.63 6.39 14.25
CA ALA A 122 8.25 7.37 13.22
C ALA A 122 8.53 8.84 13.63
N ASN A 123 9.28 9.10 14.70
CA ASN A 123 9.37 10.45 15.28
C ASN A 123 7.99 11.08 15.54
N GLY A 124 6.98 10.25 15.78
CA GLY A 124 5.60 10.68 15.97
C GLY A 124 4.84 11.04 14.71
N ARG A 125 5.39 10.76 13.52
CA ARG A 125 4.76 11.13 12.25
C ARG A 125 4.33 9.90 11.44
N ASN A 126 3.30 10.12 10.65
CA ASN A 126 2.78 9.18 9.65
C ASN A 126 2.51 9.93 8.34
N LEU A 127 2.14 9.21 7.29
CA LEU A 127 1.83 9.81 5.99
C LEU A 127 0.76 10.89 6.07
N GLY A 128 -0.28 10.73 6.92
CA GLY A 128 -1.30 11.76 7.12
C GLY A 128 -0.73 13.10 7.63
N ASP A 129 0.29 13.05 8.51
CA ASP A 129 0.96 14.26 8.99
C ASP A 129 1.79 14.95 7.90
N GLN A 130 2.41 14.16 7.02
CA GLN A 130 3.17 14.71 5.89
C GLN A 130 2.23 15.36 4.87
N LEU A 131 1.13 14.70 4.53
CA LEU A 131 0.13 15.20 3.59
C LEU A 131 -0.51 16.50 4.11
N ASP A 132 -0.85 16.58 5.40
CA ASP A 132 -1.30 17.80 6.04
C ASP A 132 -0.25 18.94 5.93
N GLY A 133 1.03 18.57 6.08
CA GLY A 133 2.16 19.51 5.98
C GLY A 133 2.32 20.14 4.61
N VAL A 134 1.92 19.44 3.54
CA VAL A 134 1.95 19.93 2.15
C VAL A 134 0.56 20.32 1.62
N ASN A 135 -0.44 20.41 2.49
CA ASN A 135 -1.83 20.75 2.18
C ASN A 135 -2.52 19.80 1.19
N VAL A 136 -2.17 18.53 1.21
CA VAL A 136 -2.87 17.46 0.50
C VAL A 136 -3.93 16.86 1.41
N THR A 137 -5.17 16.87 0.96
CA THR A 137 -6.28 16.23 1.68
C THR A 137 -6.15 14.72 1.63
N TRP A 138 -6.52 14.03 2.72
CA TRP A 138 -6.43 12.57 2.77
C TRP A 138 -7.58 11.94 3.53
N ARG A 139 -7.95 10.70 3.19
CA ARG A 139 -8.96 9.89 3.88
C ARG A 139 -8.64 8.41 3.75
N GLN A 140 -9.05 7.64 4.77
CA GLN A 140 -9.26 6.22 4.63
C GLN A 140 -10.75 5.93 4.53
N TYR A 141 -11.11 5.02 3.62
CA TYR A 141 -12.44 4.47 3.45
C TYR A 141 -12.43 2.99 3.80
N SER A 142 -13.06 2.62 4.92
CA SER A 142 -13.05 1.23 5.40
C SER A 142 -14.42 0.61 5.22
N ASP A 143 -14.47 -0.55 4.56
CA ASP A 143 -15.70 -1.33 4.46
C ASP A 143 -16.05 -1.98 5.79
N GLY A 144 -17.26 -2.48 5.92
CA GLY A 144 -17.73 -3.10 7.17
C GLY A 144 -18.08 -2.13 8.29
N THR A 145 -17.90 -0.80 8.12
CA THR A 145 -18.30 0.19 9.13
C THR A 145 -19.46 1.07 8.69
N THR A 146 -20.19 1.62 9.67
CA THR A 146 -21.29 2.56 9.44
C THR A 146 -21.05 3.93 10.07
N LYS A 147 -19.94 4.10 10.78
CA LYS A 147 -19.54 5.34 11.47
C LYS A 147 -18.07 5.62 11.21
N PRO A 148 -17.65 6.88 11.26
CA PRO A 148 -16.24 7.23 11.18
C PRO A 148 -15.48 6.85 12.47
N CYS A 149 -14.17 6.66 12.36
CA CYS A 149 -13.25 6.46 13.49
C CYS A 149 -13.66 5.31 14.41
N VAL A 150 -13.92 4.14 13.84
CA VAL A 150 -14.31 2.93 14.59
C VAL A 150 -13.08 2.10 14.93
N HIS A 151 -12.77 1.97 16.24
CA HIS A 151 -11.78 1.04 16.78
C HIS A 151 -12.56 -0.06 17.53
N ALA A 152 -12.99 -1.08 16.81
CA ALA A 152 -13.96 -2.06 17.27
C ALA A 152 -13.38 -2.98 18.34
N ASP A 153 -12.12 -3.33 18.22
CA ASP A 153 -11.43 -4.27 19.10
C ASP A 153 -10.92 -3.59 20.37
N TYR A 154 -10.86 -2.27 20.39
CA TYR A 154 -10.44 -1.55 21.58
C TYR A 154 -11.50 -1.57 22.69
N SER A 155 -11.14 -2.11 23.85
CA SER A 155 -11.95 -2.09 25.05
C SER A 155 -11.49 -1.01 26.02
N PRO A 156 -12.24 0.09 26.22
CA PRO A 156 -11.90 1.11 27.21
C PRO A 156 -11.83 0.56 28.65
N ALA A 157 -12.60 -0.49 28.97
CA ALA A 157 -12.62 -1.12 30.28
C ALA A 157 -11.36 -1.93 30.56
N ALA A 158 -10.80 -2.57 29.52
CA ALA A 158 -9.52 -3.29 29.61
C ALA A 158 -8.32 -2.34 29.39
N GLY A 159 -8.53 -1.21 28.74
CA GLY A 159 -7.48 -0.32 28.28
C GLY A 159 -6.56 -0.97 27.23
N ALA A 160 -7.08 -1.96 26.51
CA ALA A 160 -6.32 -2.81 25.62
C ALA A 160 -7.17 -3.21 24.43
N ASP A 161 -6.52 -3.55 23.32
CA ASP A 161 -7.12 -4.32 22.26
C ASP A 161 -7.50 -5.70 22.78
N THR A 162 -8.76 -6.05 22.56
CA THR A 162 -9.34 -7.31 23.01
C THR A 162 -9.74 -8.17 21.82
N TYR A 163 -9.03 -8.02 20.72
CA TYR A 163 -9.30 -8.73 19.46
C TYR A 163 -9.79 -10.16 19.72
N GLN A 164 -10.95 -10.46 19.20
CA GLN A 164 -11.61 -11.75 19.37
C GLN A 164 -11.51 -12.64 18.14
N GLY A 165 -10.66 -12.25 17.18
CA GLY A 165 -10.57 -12.87 15.87
C GLY A 165 -11.57 -12.26 14.87
N ASP A 166 -11.40 -12.62 13.61
CA ASP A 166 -12.33 -12.25 12.54
C ASP A 166 -13.73 -12.75 12.92
N GLY A 167 -14.68 -11.83 13.01
CA GLY A 167 -16.02 -12.16 13.48
C GLY A 167 -16.30 -11.79 14.93
N GLY A 168 -15.58 -10.83 15.50
CA GLY A 168 -15.97 -10.17 16.74
C GLY A 168 -17.43 -9.78 16.68
N THR A 169 -18.19 -10.00 17.75
CA THR A 169 -19.63 -9.78 17.71
C THR A 169 -19.94 -8.33 17.37
N PRO A 170 -20.46 -8.03 16.15
CA PRO A 170 -20.74 -6.65 15.77
C PRO A 170 -21.76 -6.11 16.76
N THR A 171 -21.43 -5.00 17.38
CA THR A 171 -22.45 -4.28 18.11
C THR A 171 -22.86 -3.11 17.25
N SER A 172 -24.15 -3.01 16.93
CA SER A 172 -24.71 -1.82 16.29
C SER A 172 -24.39 -0.52 17.06
N ALA A 173 -23.91 -0.65 18.30
CA ALA A 173 -23.44 0.44 19.14
C ALA A 173 -22.06 0.97 18.69
N THR A 174 -21.15 0.08 18.25
CA THR A 174 -19.80 0.47 17.79
C THR A 174 -19.81 1.01 16.37
N GLY A 175 -20.69 0.53 15.50
CA GLY A 175 -20.71 0.86 14.09
C GLY A 175 -19.88 -0.08 13.23
N ALA A 176 -19.29 -1.13 13.83
CA ALA A 176 -18.57 -2.19 13.13
C ALA A 176 -19.52 -3.29 12.66
N GLY A 177 -19.29 -3.82 11.46
CA GLY A 177 -19.90 -5.04 10.92
C GLY A 177 -19.15 -6.30 11.37
N PRO A 178 -19.66 -7.49 11.01
CA PRO A 178 -19.08 -8.76 11.42
C PRO A 178 -17.69 -9.02 10.84
N ASP A 179 -17.43 -8.49 9.67
CA ASP A 179 -16.22 -8.75 8.90
C ASP A 179 -15.30 -7.49 8.86
N TYR A 180 -15.58 -6.48 9.71
CA TYR A 180 -14.72 -5.30 9.85
C TYR A 180 -13.49 -5.63 10.68
N ALA A 181 -12.31 -5.33 10.14
CA ALA A 181 -11.03 -5.45 10.84
C ALA A 181 -10.40 -4.06 11.04
N ASP A 182 -10.28 -3.59 12.28
CA ASP A 182 -9.69 -2.29 12.58
C ASP A 182 -8.16 -2.30 12.45
N ARG A 183 -7.50 -3.47 12.49
CA ARG A 183 -6.08 -3.63 12.14
C ARG A 183 -5.76 -3.24 10.69
N HIS A 184 -6.77 -3.21 9.80
CA HIS A 184 -6.64 -2.69 8.42
C HIS A 184 -6.81 -1.16 8.36
N VAL A 185 -6.89 -0.49 9.52
CA VAL A 185 -7.02 0.97 9.62
C VAL A 185 -5.83 1.52 10.41
N PRO A 186 -4.63 1.61 9.80
CA PRO A 186 -3.39 1.91 10.51
C PRO A 186 -3.42 3.21 11.30
N TRP A 187 -4.17 4.20 10.85
CA TRP A 187 -4.29 5.48 11.56
C TRP A 187 -4.97 5.38 12.92
N LEU A 188 -5.72 4.31 13.20
CA LEU A 188 -6.25 4.03 14.56
C LEU A 188 -5.14 3.72 15.58
N TYR A 189 -3.95 3.40 15.11
CA TYR A 189 -2.79 3.07 15.94
C TYR A 189 -1.80 4.23 16.11
N TYR A 190 -2.13 5.42 15.59
CA TYR A 190 -1.34 6.64 15.78
C TYR A 190 -2.00 7.56 16.81
N PRO A 191 -1.34 7.84 17.96
CA PRO A 191 -1.95 8.65 19.05
C PRO A 191 -2.36 10.05 18.63
N ASN A 192 -1.67 10.66 17.68
CA ASN A 192 -1.99 11.98 17.14
C ASN A 192 -3.21 11.98 16.22
N ILE A 193 -3.72 10.80 15.85
CA ILE A 193 -4.98 10.64 15.13
C ILE A 193 -6.10 10.28 16.11
N VAL A 194 -5.98 9.16 16.84
CA VAL A 194 -7.04 8.70 17.77
C VAL A 194 -7.19 9.59 18.98
N GLY A 195 -6.13 10.29 19.41
CA GLY A 195 -6.16 11.27 20.50
C GLY A 195 -6.83 12.60 20.11
N ASP A 196 -7.01 12.84 18.82
CA ASP A 196 -7.74 13.98 18.26
C ASP A 196 -9.02 13.49 17.57
N ASN A 197 -10.10 13.35 18.35
CA ASN A 197 -11.36 12.84 17.82
C ASN A 197 -11.89 13.61 16.59
N PRO A 198 -11.85 14.94 16.49
CA PRO A 198 -12.18 15.65 15.26
C PRO A 198 -11.37 15.21 14.04
N ARG A 199 -10.05 15.03 14.20
CA ARG A 199 -9.16 14.56 13.13
C ARG A 199 -9.51 13.14 12.72
N CYS A 200 -9.63 12.22 13.66
CA CYS A 200 -10.00 10.84 13.42
C CYS A 200 -11.33 10.74 12.63
N VAL A 201 -12.37 11.42 13.09
CA VAL A 201 -13.70 11.44 12.46
C VAL A 201 -13.68 12.06 11.06
N ALA A 202 -12.80 13.03 10.81
CA ALA A 202 -12.69 13.69 9.50
C ALA A 202 -11.99 12.82 8.45
N HIS A 203 -11.10 11.92 8.87
CA HIS A 203 -10.23 11.18 7.97
C HIS A 203 -10.54 9.68 7.85
N LEU A 204 -11.09 9.05 8.89
CA LEU A 204 -11.37 7.59 8.89
C LEU A 204 -12.87 7.36 8.70
N LEU A 205 -13.28 7.13 7.47
CA LEU A 205 -14.68 7.12 7.06
C LEU A 205 -15.17 5.71 6.67
N PRO A 206 -16.50 5.44 6.82
CA PRO A 206 -17.09 4.28 6.17
C PRO A 206 -16.87 4.32 4.66
N PHE A 207 -16.65 3.15 4.06
CA PHE A 207 -16.48 3.03 2.60
C PHE A 207 -17.65 3.65 1.80
N THR A 208 -18.87 3.57 2.34
CA THR A 208 -20.06 4.18 1.72
C THR A 208 -19.93 5.71 1.51
N SER A 209 -18.99 6.37 2.18
CA SER A 209 -18.72 7.80 1.98
C SER A 209 -18.03 8.11 0.65
N LEU A 210 -17.29 7.14 0.08
CA LEU A 210 -16.58 7.30 -1.19
C LEU A 210 -17.52 7.70 -2.33
N ALA A 211 -18.68 7.05 -2.43
CA ALA A 211 -19.67 7.37 -3.48
C ALA A 211 -20.15 8.82 -3.43
N ALA A 212 -20.29 9.39 -2.23
CA ALA A 212 -20.65 10.80 -2.06
C ALA A 212 -19.49 11.72 -2.46
N ASP A 213 -18.27 11.39 -2.07
CA ASP A 213 -17.08 12.17 -2.43
C ASP A 213 -16.86 12.20 -3.95
N LEU A 214 -17.07 11.08 -4.63
CA LEU A 214 -17.02 11.03 -6.11
C LEU A 214 -18.16 11.86 -6.75
N ALA A 215 -19.39 11.76 -6.21
CA ALA A 215 -20.54 12.46 -6.76
C ALA A 215 -20.49 13.99 -6.59
N PHE A 216 -19.83 14.47 -5.53
CA PHE A 216 -19.70 15.89 -5.20
C PHE A 216 -18.34 16.49 -5.59
N ASP A 217 -17.47 15.74 -6.26
CA ASP A 217 -16.13 16.17 -6.67
C ASP A 217 -15.28 16.61 -5.46
N THR A 218 -15.31 15.80 -4.40
CA THR A 218 -14.61 16.01 -3.13
C THR A 218 -13.71 14.86 -2.73
N LEU A 219 -13.36 13.99 -3.68
CA LEU A 219 -12.36 12.95 -3.46
C LEU A 219 -11.06 13.60 -2.98
N PRO A 220 -10.45 13.15 -1.88
CA PRO A 220 -9.21 13.76 -1.40
C PRO A 220 -8.03 13.48 -2.33
N GLY A 221 -6.96 14.24 -2.17
CA GLY A 221 -5.71 14.01 -2.90
C GLY A 221 -5.15 12.62 -2.65
N PHE A 222 -5.22 12.12 -1.41
CA PHE A 222 -4.85 10.75 -1.08
C PHE A 222 -6.02 9.98 -0.47
N SER A 223 -6.30 8.80 -1.01
CA SER A 223 -7.32 7.88 -0.51
C SER A 223 -6.71 6.51 -0.24
N PHE A 224 -7.01 5.94 0.92
CA PHE A 224 -6.64 4.58 1.28
C PHE A 224 -7.93 3.78 1.46
N ILE A 225 -8.09 2.68 0.72
CA ILE A 225 -9.32 1.88 0.72
C ILE A 225 -9.00 0.49 1.24
N THR A 226 -9.74 0.06 2.26
CA THR A 226 -9.64 -1.28 2.81
C THR A 226 -11.02 -1.92 2.81
N PRO A 227 -11.24 -2.98 2.02
CA PRO A 227 -12.43 -3.81 2.12
C PRO A 227 -12.54 -4.44 3.50
N ASP A 228 -13.68 -5.03 3.84
CA ASP A 228 -13.79 -5.89 5.02
C ASP A 228 -13.24 -7.29 4.73
N THR A 229 -13.00 -8.14 5.75
CA THR A 229 -12.34 -9.43 5.59
C THR A 229 -13.10 -10.43 4.69
N CYS A 230 -14.37 -10.16 4.43
CA CYS A 230 -15.16 -10.92 3.44
C CYS A 230 -14.85 -10.51 2.00
N ASN A 231 -14.45 -9.26 1.81
CA ASN A 231 -14.36 -8.59 0.53
C ASN A 231 -12.91 -8.30 0.09
N ASP A 232 -11.93 -8.56 0.95
CA ASP A 232 -10.50 -8.30 0.70
C ASP A 232 -9.68 -9.52 0.25
N GLY A 233 -10.27 -10.73 0.32
CA GLY A 233 -9.58 -11.97 -0.01
C GLY A 233 -9.30 -12.88 1.20
N HIS A 234 -9.39 -12.34 2.43
CA HIS A 234 -8.99 -13.05 3.65
C HIS A 234 -9.95 -14.20 4.01
N ASP A 235 -11.22 -13.87 4.29
CA ASP A 235 -12.17 -14.85 4.82
C ASP A 235 -12.79 -15.73 3.73
N ALA A 236 -12.70 -17.03 3.87
CA ALA A 236 -13.33 -18.00 2.99
C ALA A 236 -13.83 -19.23 3.78
N PRO A 237 -15.12 -19.33 4.13
CA PRO A 237 -16.22 -18.40 3.82
C PRO A 237 -16.29 -17.20 4.77
N CYS A 238 -17.03 -16.14 4.39
CA CYS A 238 -17.27 -14.97 5.22
C CYS A 238 -18.05 -15.29 6.49
N SER A 239 -17.81 -14.53 7.57
CA SER A 239 -18.56 -14.63 8.84
C SER A 239 -20.03 -14.31 8.67
N GLY A 240 -20.36 -13.33 7.81
CA GLY A 240 -21.74 -12.95 7.47
C GLY A 240 -22.43 -13.88 6.47
N GLY A 241 -21.71 -14.87 5.93
CA GLY A 241 -22.17 -15.77 4.87
C GLY A 241 -21.88 -15.20 3.47
N GLY A 242 -21.22 -16.00 2.65
CA GLY A 242 -20.76 -15.64 1.32
C GLY A 242 -19.53 -16.47 0.97
N PRO A 243 -19.06 -16.45 -0.28
CA PRO A 243 -17.89 -17.25 -0.66
C PRO A 243 -16.60 -16.73 -0.03
N GLY A 244 -16.43 -15.38 0.08
CA GLY A 244 -15.19 -14.76 0.48
C GLY A 244 -14.00 -15.14 -0.41
N GLY A 245 -12.79 -14.96 0.12
CA GLY A 245 -11.54 -15.20 -0.61
C GLY A 245 -11.46 -14.37 -1.89
N LEU A 246 -10.53 -14.70 -2.78
CA LEU A 246 -10.38 -13.98 -4.06
C LEU A 246 -11.65 -13.91 -4.91
N THR A 247 -12.59 -14.86 -4.77
CA THR A 247 -13.89 -14.77 -5.46
C THR A 247 -14.76 -13.66 -4.88
N GLY A 248 -14.73 -13.47 -3.56
CA GLY A 248 -15.44 -12.38 -2.87
C GLY A 248 -14.82 -11.03 -3.22
N ALA A 249 -13.52 -10.91 -3.12
CA ALA A 249 -12.76 -9.71 -3.47
C ALA A 249 -13.03 -9.26 -4.91
N ASP A 250 -12.92 -10.15 -5.88
CA ASP A 250 -13.17 -9.87 -7.29
C ASP A 250 -14.60 -9.39 -7.55
N ALA A 251 -15.59 -10.02 -6.89
CA ALA A 251 -17.00 -9.62 -6.99
C ALA A 251 -17.24 -8.25 -6.33
N TRP A 252 -16.55 -7.94 -5.23
CA TRP A 252 -16.64 -6.66 -4.55
C TRP A 252 -16.04 -5.54 -5.40
N LEU A 253 -14.85 -5.74 -5.98
CA LEU A 253 -14.22 -4.80 -6.91
C LEU A 253 -15.15 -4.45 -8.09
N GLN A 254 -15.80 -5.44 -8.66
CA GLN A 254 -16.70 -5.26 -9.80
C GLN A 254 -18.03 -4.58 -9.41
N GLY A 255 -18.58 -4.90 -8.24
CA GLY A 255 -19.92 -4.51 -7.79
C GLY A 255 -19.89 -3.38 -6.75
N PRO A 256 -19.80 -3.69 -5.44
CA PRO A 256 -19.94 -2.69 -4.38
C PRO A 256 -18.91 -1.56 -4.43
N ALA A 257 -17.69 -1.86 -4.84
CA ALA A 257 -16.62 -0.87 -4.94
C ALA A 257 -16.76 0.06 -6.14
N ASP A 258 -17.46 -0.39 -7.19
CA ASP A 258 -17.59 0.34 -8.47
C ASP A 258 -16.24 0.88 -8.97
N ILE A 259 -15.22 0.00 -8.99
CA ILE A 259 -13.86 0.39 -9.39
C ILE A 259 -13.84 1.01 -10.79
N GLN A 260 -14.73 0.63 -11.69
CA GLN A 260 -14.84 1.24 -13.02
C GLN A 260 -15.34 2.69 -12.95
N GLY A 261 -16.28 2.99 -12.05
CA GLY A 261 -16.72 4.36 -11.77
C GLY A 261 -15.60 5.19 -11.16
N LEU A 262 -14.87 4.64 -10.18
CA LEU A 262 -13.69 5.28 -9.59
C LEU A 262 -12.61 5.54 -10.64
N LEU A 263 -12.26 4.57 -11.49
CA LEU A 263 -11.28 4.75 -12.57
C LEU A 263 -11.71 5.82 -13.58
N SER A 264 -13.02 5.89 -13.89
CA SER A 264 -13.55 6.94 -14.78
C SER A 264 -13.36 8.33 -14.16
N TYR A 265 -13.57 8.46 -12.85
CA TYR A 265 -13.31 9.70 -12.12
C TYR A 265 -11.80 10.04 -12.13
N LEU A 266 -10.95 9.09 -11.76
CA LEU A 266 -9.49 9.28 -11.69
C LEU A 266 -8.90 9.65 -13.05
N GLN A 267 -9.39 9.06 -14.14
CA GLN A 267 -8.97 9.41 -15.50
C GLN A 267 -9.33 10.84 -15.86
N ALA A 268 -10.50 11.32 -15.43
CA ALA A 268 -10.94 12.71 -15.67
C ALA A 268 -10.16 13.73 -14.82
N HIS A 269 -9.62 13.32 -13.66
CA HIS A 269 -9.01 14.19 -12.67
C HIS A 269 -7.52 13.89 -12.41
N LYS A 270 -6.81 13.36 -13.41
CA LYS A 270 -5.37 13.05 -13.32
C LYS A 270 -5.03 12.21 -12.08
N GLY A 271 -5.81 11.16 -11.85
CA GLY A 271 -5.65 10.28 -10.70
C GLY A 271 -4.92 8.98 -11.01
N LEU A 272 -4.35 8.37 -9.99
CA LEU A 272 -3.68 7.08 -9.99
C LEU A 272 -4.42 6.12 -9.06
N LEU A 273 -4.74 4.92 -9.53
CA LEU A 273 -5.18 3.80 -8.72
C LEU A 273 -4.04 2.81 -8.57
N ILE A 274 -3.78 2.40 -7.34
CA ILE A 274 -2.86 1.32 -6.98
C ILE A 274 -3.68 0.23 -6.27
N ILE A 275 -3.54 -1.01 -6.71
CA ILE A 275 -4.12 -2.20 -6.08
C ILE A 275 -2.98 -3.12 -5.72
N THR A 276 -2.89 -3.52 -4.46
CA THR A 276 -1.94 -4.50 -3.96
C THR A 276 -2.55 -5.29 -2.81
N LEU A 277 -1.81 -6.22 -2.24
CA LEU A 277 -2.19 -6.96 -1.05
C LEU A 277 -1.26 -6.57 0.10
N ASP A 278 -1.73 -6.74 1.31
CA ASP A 278 -0.94 -6.46 2.51
C ASP A 278 0.16 -7.50 2.72
N GLU A 279 -0.18 -8.79 2.61
CA GLU A 279 0.75 -9.92 2.74
C GLU A 279 0.33 -11.12 1.88
N ALA A 280 1.26 -12.02 1.63
CA ALA A 280 0.99 -13.31 1.02
C ALA A 280 0.57 -14.34 2.08
N SER A 281 0.19 -15.54 1.67
CA SER A 281 -0.07 -16.63 2.60
C SER A 281 1.18 -16.92 3.46
N ILE A 282 0.99 -17.33 4.71
CA ILE A 282 2.07 -17.61 5.67
C ILE A 282 3.10 -18.64 5.19
N SER A 283 2.82 -19.33 4.10
CA SER A 283 3.74 -20.29 3.49
C SER A 283 4.75 -19.66 2.53
N ASP A 284 4.48 -18.47 2.01
CA ASP A 284 5.41 -17.72 1.16
C ASP A 284 6.29 -16.81 2.03
N ILE A 285 7.48 -17.27 2.35
CA ILE A 285 8.49 -16.52 3.11
C ILE A 285 9.46 -15.76 2.22
N SER A 286 9.14 -15.57 0.94
CA SER A 286 9.94 -14.73 0.04
C SER A 286 9.80 -13.26 0.40
N GLY A 287 10.72 -12.45 -0.07
CA GLY A 287 10.67 -11.01 0.18
C GLY A 287 11.93 -10.30 -0.23
N CYS A 288 11.88 -8.97 -0.19
CA CYS A 288 13.02 -8.11 -0.47
C CYS A 288 13.08 -6.93 0.50
N CYS A 289 14.10 -6.16 0.26
CA CYS A 289 14.23 -4.76 0.62
C CYS A 289 14.19 -4.51 2.13
N HIS A 290 13.05 -4.26 2.75
CA HIS A 290 12.91 -3.83 4.14
C HIS A 290 11.94 -4.68 4.98
N GLY A 291 11.50 -5.82 4.44
CA GLY A 291 10.59 -6.72 5.16
C GLY A 291 11.25 -7.49 6.31
N GLY A 292 10.42 -8.09 7.15
CA GLY A 292 10.81 -8.99 8.23
C GLY A 292 11.14 -8.31 9.56
N PRO A 293 11.17 -9.10 10.65
CA PRO A 293 11.38 -8.60 12.02
C PRO A 293 12.67 -7.80 12.15
N GLY A 294 12.55 -6.54 12.60
CA GLY A 294 13.70 -5.66 12.80
C GLY A 294 14.43 -5.26 11.51
N GLY A 295 13.73 -5.25 10.36
CA GLY A 295 14.30 -4.88 9.07
C GLY A 295 15.10 -6.00 8.39
N THR A 296 14.83 -7.26 8.74
CA THR A 296 15.40 -8.42 8.04
C THR A 296 14.60 -8.63 6.75
N ALA A 297 15.24 -8.56 5.58
CA ALA A 297 14.58 -8.76 4.30
C ALA A 297 13.87 -10.13 4.23
N GLY A 298 12.61 -10.14 3.80
CA GLY A 298 12.00 -11.32 3.24
C GLY A 298 11.10 -12.15 4.15
N PHE A 299 9.99 -11.60 4.66
CA PHE A 299 9.05 -12.44 5.41
C PHE A 299 7.58 -12.32 4.98
N GLY A 300 7.15 -11.26 4.31
CA GLY A 300 5.73 -11.03 3.99
C GLY A 300 5.24 -11.70 2.70
N GLY A 301 6.15 -12.32 1.94
CA GLY A 301 5.82 -12.98 0.68
C GLY A 301 5.64 -12.04 -0.50
N ARG A 302 5.49 -12.65 -1.69
CA ARG A 302 5.31 -11.93 -2.96
C ARG A 302 3.83 -11.72 -3.24
N VAL A 303 3.41 -10.47 -3.27
CA VAL A 303 2.00 -10.10 -3.42
C VAL A 303 1.67 -9.44 -4.77
N GLY A 304 2.62 -8.73 -5.37
CA GLY A 304 2.41 -7.96 -6.61
C GLY A 304 1.67 -6.65 -6.39
N LEU A 305 1.79 -5.74 -7.38
CA LEU A 305 1.14 -4.44 -7.35
C LEU A 305 0.69 -4.04 -8.75
N LEU A 306 -0.56 -3.60 -8.89
CA LEU A 306 -1.11 -3.08 -10.13
C LEU A 306 -1.31 -1.56 -10.02
N ALA A 307 -0.69 -0.79 -10.91
CA ALA A 307 -0.90 0.64 -11.03
C ALA A 307 -1.69 0.97 -12.30
N ILE A 308 -2.72 1.83 -12.20
CA ILE A 308 -3.58 2.26 -13.31
C ILE A 308 -3.74 3.77 -13.26
N GLY A 309 -3.33 4.49 -14.30
CA GLY A 309 -3.49 5.95 -14.36
C GLY A 309 -2.77 6.59 -15.53
N PRO A 310 -2.89 7.90 -15.72
CA PRO A 310 -2.15 8.62 -16.75
C PRO A 310 -0.63 8.46 -16.57
N GLY A 311 0.08 8.12 -17.63
CA GLY A 311 1.54 7.88 -17.58
C GLY A 311 1.93 6.46 -17.21
N VAL A 312 0.99 5.62 -16.80
CA VAL A 312 1.18 4.16 -16.58
C VAL A 312 0.88 3.43 -17.89
N ALA A 313 1.75 2.49 -18.29
CA ALA A 313 1.60 1.76 -19.55
C ALA A 313 0.52 0.67 -19.44
N PRO A 314 -0.55 0.69 -20.26
CA PRO A 314 -1.54 -0.39 -20.25
C PRO A 314 -0.92 -1.73 -20.65
N GLY A 315 -1.22 -2.78 -19.89
CA GLY A 315 -0.69 -4.14 -20.10
C GLY A 315 0.82 -4.27 -19.85
N GLY A 316 1.44 -3.27 -19.21
CA GLY A 316 2.84 -3.31 -18.81
C GLY A 316 3.11 -4.33 -17.70
N THR A 317 4.36 -4.78 -17.61
CA THR A 317 4.86 -5.55 -16.46
C THR A 317 6.29 -5.10 -16.18
N ILE A 318 6.59 -4.87 -14.92
CA ILE A 318 7.93 -4.62 -14.41
C ILE A 318 8.34 -5.76 -13.46
N HIS A 319 9.66 -5.91 -13.27
CA HIS A 319 10.26 -7.02 -12.53
C HIS A 319 11.27 -6.52 -11.49
N THR A 320 11.17 -5.26 -11.11
CA THR A 320 12.02 -4.67 -10.07
C THR A 320 11.49 -5.08 -8.72
N GLU A 321 12.41 -5.47 -7.82
CA GLU A 321 12.02 -5.79 -6.45
C GLU A 321 11.69 -4.50 -5.69
N TYR A 322 10.42 -4.39 -5.25
CA TYR A 322 9.89 -3.32 -4.42
C TYR A 322 9.10 -3.88 -3.23
N ASP A 323 8.88 -3.06 -2.22
CA ASP A 323 8.10 -3.41 -1.03
C ASP A 323 7.17 -2.27 -0.58
N HIS A 324 6.48 -2.45 0.54
CA HIS A 324 5.58 -1.45 1.11
C HIS A 324 6.28 -0.12 1.43
N ALA A 325 7.58 -0.13 1.75
CA ALA A 325 8.34 1.08 1.98
C ALA A 325 8.63 1.83 0.66
N SER A 326 8.84 1.09 -0.44
CA SER A 326 8.95 1.66 -1.80
C SER A 326 7.63 2.30 -2.26
N LEU A 327 6.49 1.69 -1.92
CA LEU A 327 5.17 2.28 -2.17
C LEU A 327 4.98 3.59 -1.41
N LEU A 328 5.29 3.59 -0.11
CA LEU A 328 5.22 4.81 0.71
C LEU A 328 6.12 5.91 0.13
N ARG A 329 7.38 5.58 -0.21
CA ARG A 329 8.31 6.49 -0.88
C ARG A 329 7.71 7.10 -2.14
N THR A 330 7.11 6.27 -2.98
CA THR A 330 6.48 6.71 -4.24
C THR A 330 5.32 7.67 -3.99
N ILE A 331 4.47 7.41 -2.98
CA ILE A 331 3.37 8.29 -2.60
C ILE A 331 3.90 9.64 -2.08
N GLU A 332 4.92 9.62 -1.22
CA GLU A 332 5.58 10.82 -0.73
C GLU A 332 6.11 11.67 -1.90
N ASP A 333 6.78 11.04 -2.87
CA ASP A 333 7.32 11.70 -4.05
C ASP A 333 6.24 12.26 -4.99
N VAL A 334 5.10 11.56 -5.16
CA VAL A 334 3.94 12.06 -5.93
C VAL A 334 3.49 13.41 -5.40
N PHE A 335 3.45 13.57 -4.08
CA PHE A 335 2.96 14.78 -3.43
C PHE A 335 4.05 15.79 -3.07
N GLY A 336 5.28 15.57 -3.49
CA GLY A 336 6.39 16.48 -3.27
C GLY A 336 6.87 16.53 -1.81
N VAL A 337 6.68 15.47 -1.06
CA VAL A 337 7.20 15.32 0.30
C VAL A 337 8.64 14.82 0.21
N ASP A 338 9.61 15.66 0.56
CA ASP A 338 11.05 15.39 0.45
C ASP A 338 11.71 14.84 1.74
N GLU A 339 10.97 14.82 2.83
CA GLU A 339 11.38 14.16 4.09
C GLU A 339 10.66 12.83 4.24
N HIS A 340 11.29 11.75 3.81
CA HIS A 340 10.66 10.43 3.76
C HIS A 340 10.70 9.72 5.11
N LEU A 341 9.64 8.94 5.39
CA LEU A 341 9.45 8.27 6.68
C LEU A 341 10.24 6.95 6.75
N ASN A 342 11.05 6.80 7.78
CA ASN A 342 11.73 5.54 8.15
C ASN A 342 12.33 4.79 6.95
N ASN A 343 11.87 3.56 6.67
CA ASN A 343 12.37 2.75 5.57
C ASN A 343 12.08 3.35 4.19
N ALA A 344 11.03 4.15 4.03
CA ALA A 344 10.79 4.89 2.79
C ALA A 344 11.97 5.81 2.42
N GLY A 345 12.67 6.37 3.43
CA GLY A 345 13.89 7.15 3.21
C GLY A 345 15.10 6.36 2.71
N ALA A 346 15.07 5.04 2.79
CA ALA A 346 16.11 4.14 2.32
C ALA A 346 15.67 3.32 1.09
N SER A 347 14.39 3.41 0.70
CA SER A 347 13.81 2.69 -0.43
C SER A 347 13.96 3.45 -1.73
N ASP A 348 14.00 2.73 -2.84
CA ASP A 348 13.91 3.30 -4.18
C ASP A 348 12.44 3.59 -4.51
N PRO A 349 12.10 4.75 -5.12
CA PRO A 349 10.78 5.02 -5.63
C PRO A 349 10.48 4.17 -6.87
N MET A 350 9.21 3.81 -7.08
CA MET A 350 8.77 2.89 -8.14
C MET A 350 8.67 3.59 -9.51
N VAL A 351 9.76 4.22 -9.98
CA VAL A 351 9.78 5.05 -11.20
C VAL A 351 9.46 4.27 -12.47
N ASP A 352 9.80 3.01 -12.54
CA ASP A 352 9.59 2.16 -13.71
C ASP A 352 8.12 1.77 -13.94
N LEU A 353 7.24 1.88 -12.93
CA LEU A 353 5.79 1.82 -13.13
C LEU A 353 5.30 2.86 -14.16
N PHE A 354 5.96 4.02 -14.21
CA PHE A 354 5.57 5.15 -15.08
C PHE A 354 6.36 5.18 -16.38
N THR A 355 7.44 4.43 -16.50
CA THR A 355 8.33 4.40 -17.66
C THR A 355 8.22 3.13 -18.50
N ALA A 356 7.49 2.11 -18.02
CA ALA A 356 7.38 0.79 -18.65
C ALA A 356 6.96 0.83 -20.15
N GLY A 357 6.26 1.89 -20.59
CA GLY A 357 5.91 2.11 -21.99
C GLY A 357 6.92 2.92 -22.82
N THR A 358 7.99 3.42 -22.21
CA THR A 358 8.97 4.32 -22.85
C THR A 358 10.30 3.64 -23.20
N THR A 359 10.47 2.35 -22.85
CA THR A 359 11.68 1.62 -23.22
C THR A 359 11.75 1.43 -24.72
N SER A 360 12.55 2.29 -25.36
CA SER A 360 13.06 2.04 -26.73
C SER A 360 13.82 0.70 -26.70
N PRO A 361 13.71 -0.16 -27.74
CA PRO A 361 14.41 -1.44 -27.79
C PRO A 361 15.94 -1.37 -27.71
N ASP A 362 16.51 -0.16 -27.62
CA ASP A 362 17.95 0.11 -27.67
C ASP A 362 18.53 0.73 -26.39
N SER A 363 17.90 0.59 -25.21
CA SER A 363 18.56 0.99 -23.97
C SER A 363 19.46 -0.18 -23.49
N PRO A 364 20.80 -0.05 -23.51
CA PRO A 364 21.66 -1.08 -22.94
C PRO A 364 21.41 -1.12 -21.43
N GLY A 365 20.95 -2.28 -20.96
CA GLY A 365 20.83 -2.56 -19.53
C GLY A 365 22.12 -2.24 -18.78
N PRO A 366 22.08 -2.04 -17.45
CA PRO A 366 23.26 -1.74 -16.64
C PRO A 366 24.30 -2.83 -16.86
N GLY A 367 25.45 -2.39 -17.39
CA GLY A 367 26.50 -3.27 -17.90
C GLY A 367 27.02 -4.20 -16.82
N THR A 368 26.86 -5.49 -17.07
CA THR A 368 27.63 -6.54 -16.42
C THR A 368 29.12 -6.16 -16.49
N PRO A 369 29.91 -6.25 -15.41
CA PRO A 369 31.34 -6.01 -15.46
C PRO A 369 31.97 -6.99 -16.47
N GLY A 370 32.46 -6.46 -17.60
CA GLY A 370 33.03 -7.23 -18.67
C GLY A 370 34.18 -8.08 -18.19
N ALA A 371 34.09 -9.38 -18.42
CA ALA A 371 35.22 -10.28 -18.39
C ALA A 371 36.21 -9.84 -19.48
N GLY A 372 37.35 -9.33 -19.06
CA GLY A 372 38.42 -8.93 -19.97
C GLY A 372 39.01 -10.10 -20.72
N ASP A 373 39.03 -9.95 -22.04
CA ASP A 373 39.69 -10.84 -22.97
C ASP A 373 41.23 -10.78 -22.77
N PRO A 374 41.97 -11.90 -22.71
CA PRO A 374 43.41 -11.88 -22.55
C PRO A 374 44.10 -11.75 -23.89
N THR A 375 44.73 -10.63 -24.19
CA THR A 375 45.71 -10.51 -25.26
C THR A 375 47.10 -10.88 -24.73
N PRO A 376 47.88 -11.70 -25.45
CA PRO A 376 49.18 -12.18 -25.00
C PRO A 376 50.33 -11.23 -25.37
N GLY A 377 51.27 -11.04 -24.46
CA GLY A 377 52.56 -10.55 -24.87
C GLY A 377 53.37 -9.72 -23.89
N ALA A 378 54.48 -10.32 -23.49
CA ALA A 378 55.77 -9.75 -23.07
C ALA A 378 56.15 -9.80 -21.61
N ASN A 379 56.94 -10.80 -21.35
CA ASN A 379 58.01 -11.00 -20.39
C ASN A 379 58.69 -9.75 -19.84
N ARG A 380 58.78 -9.60 -18.50
CA ARG A 380 60.01 -9.16 -17.84
C ARG A 380 60.04 -9.59 -16.37
N SER A 381 61.09 -10.28 -16.04
CA SER A 381 61.56 -10.78 -14.76
C SER A 381 61.83 -9.67 -13.71
N GLY A 382 61.59 -9.96 -12.44
CA GLY A 382 62.06 -9.17 -11.31
C GLY A 382 61.49 -9.59 -9.96
N GLY A 383 62.17 -10.48 -9.27
CA GLY A 383 62.51 -10.49 -7.84
C GLY A 383 61.39 -10.43 -6.79
N LEU A 384 61.27 -11.52 -6.07
CA LEU A 384 60.64 -11.64 -4.73
C LEU A 384 61.41 -10.84 -3.66
N PRO A 385 60.76 -10.49 -2.53
CA PRO A 385 60.91 -11.41 -1.41
C PRO A 385 59.65 -11.71 -0.61
N ASN A 386 59.69 -12.90 -0.15
CA ASN A 386 58.86 -13.64 0.76
C ASN A 386 58.79 -13.01 2.16
N THR A 387 57.59 -12.82 2.73
CA THR A 387 57.42 -12.81 4.19
C THR A 387 56.12 -13.52 4.54
N THR A 388 56.29 -14.71 5.07
CA THR A 388 55.30 -15.53 5.78
C THR A 388 54.88 -14.84 7.07
N ALA A 389 53.62 -14.54 7.25
CA ALA A 389 53.03 -14.32 8.56
C ALA A 389 51.85 -15.29 8.76
N SER A 390 52.13 -16.24 9.64
CA SER A 390 51.19 -17.22 10.18
C SER A 390 50.09 -16.49 10.96
N GLN A 391 48.83 -16.68 10.57
CA GLN A 391 47.69 -16.31 11.41
C GLN A 391 47.03 -17.58 11.94
N THR A 392 47.14 -17.73 13.25
CA THR A 392 46.40 -18.69 14.08
C THR A 392 44.92 -18.36 14.09
N PRO A 393 44.00 -19.35 14.02
CA PRO A 393 42.57 -19.10 14.09
C PRO A 393 42.15 -18.76 15.52
N ALA A 394 41.37 -17.69 15.67
CA ALA A 394 40.78 -17.29 16.93
C ALA A 394 39.63 -18.24 17.31
N SER A 395 39.61 -18.63 18.59
CA SER A 395 38.59 -19.48 19.20
C SER A 395 37.24 -18.74 19.30
N PRO A 396 36.08 -19.44 19.17
CA PRO A 396 34.79 -18.83 19.36
C PRO A 396 34.49 -18.57 20.84
N PRO A 397 33.67 -17.54 21.17
CA PRO A 397 33.29 -17.27 22.55
C PRO A 397 32.32 -18.33 23.09
N PRO A 398 32.24 -18.52 24.42
CA PRO A 398 31.44 -19.58 25.02
C PRO A 398 29.93 -19.29 24.90
N ALA A 399 29.18 -20.32 24.51
CA ALA A 399 27.73 -20.30 24.44
C ALA A 399 27.11 -20.02 25.83
N ALA A 400 26.29 -18.97 25.91
CA ALA A 400 25.46 -18.73 27.09
C ALA A 400 24.33 -19.77 27.12
N LEU A 401 24.31 -20.59 28.17
CA LEU A 401 23.19 -21.48 28.47
C LEU A 401 21.96 -20.63 28.84
N LEU A 402 20.97 -20.60 27.97
CA LEU A 402 19.62 -20.17 28.33
C LEU A 402 18.94 -21.30 29.08
N ALA A 403 18.69 -21.10 30.37
CA ALA A 403 17.93 -21.99 31.21
C ALA A 403 16.44 -21.96 30.80
N LEU A 404 15.95 -23.08 30.26
CA LEU A 404 14.53 -23.34 30.03
C LEU A 404 13.84 -23.50 31.39
N VAL A 405 12.97 -22.56 31.75
CA VAL A 405 12.01 -22.69 32.83
C VAL A 405 10.76 -23.38 32.30
N PRO A 406 10.34 -24.53 32.79
CA PRO A 406 9.10 -25.15 32.35
C PRO A 406 7.90 -24.43 32.98
N LEU A 407 7.03 -23.87 32.16
CA LEU A 407 5.72 -23.37 32.58
C LEU A 407 4.79 -24.55 32.80
N ALA A 408 4.49 -24.87 34.04
CA ALA A 408 3.51 -25.87 34.44
C ALA A 408 2.09 -25.30 34.23
N ALA A 409 1.38 -25.80 33.22
CA ALA A 409 -0.03 -25.52 33.03
C ALA A 409 -0.86 -26.25 34.13
N ALA A 410 -1.44 -25.49 35.04
CA ALA A 410 -2.42 -25.97 36.01
C ALA A 410 -3.81 -26.02 35.37
N LEU A 411 -4.21 -27.19 34.87
CA LEU A 411 -5.58 -27.50 34.49
C LEU A 411 -6.48 -27.59 35.73
N GLY A 412 -7.21 -26.55 36.01
CA GLY A 412 -8.28 -26.53 37.02
C GLY A 412 -9.59 -27.04 36.46
N LEU A 413 -9.86 -28.31 36.56
CA LEU A 413 -11.18 -28.92 36.34
C LEU A 413 -12.16 -28.47 37.43
N ARG A 414 -13.09 -27.58 37.12
CA ARG A 414 -14.25 -27.33 37.96
C ARG A 414 -15.41 -28.21 37.51
N SER A 415 -15.73 -29.17 38.36
CA SER A 415 -16.93 -30.03 38.27
C SER A 415 -18.21 -29.20 38.42
N TRP A 416 -19.08 -29.28 37.45
CA TRP A 416 -20.43 -28.73 37.48
C TRP A 416 -21.35 -29.69 38.21
N ARG A 417 -21.76 -29.37 39.42
CA ARG A 417 -22.87 -30.07 40.12
C ARG A 417 -24.20 -29.44 39.69
N ARG A 418 -25.02 -30.26 39.02
CA ARG A 418 -26.44 -29.97 38.79
C ARG A 418 -27.18 -30.01 40.15
N GLY A 419 -27.72 -28.87 40.57
CA GLY A 419 -28.74 -28.81 41.60
C GLY A 419 -30.13 -28.94 41.00
N ARG A 420 -30.88 -29.99 41.41
CA ARG A 420 -32.33 -30.07 41.19
C ARG A 420 -33.03 -29.27 42.29
N ARG A 421 -34.08 -28.60 41.91
CA ARG A 421 -35.08 -27.96 42.82
C ARG A 421 -36.00 -28.96 43.46
N PRO A 422 -36.79 -28.51 44.47
CA PRO A 422 -38.23 -28.57 44.33
C PRO A 422 -38.86 -27.29 43.76
#